data_0b2736a9b2e0bd8e2aec5e46b92f6bb4
#
_entry.id   0b2736a9b2e0bd8e2aec5e46b92f6bb4
#
_cell.length_a   1.000
_cell.length_b   1.000
_cell.length_c   1.000
_cell.angle_alpha   90.00
_cell.angle_beta   90.00
_cell.angle_gamma   90.00
#
_symmetry.space_group_name_H-M   'P 1'
#
loop_
_entity.id
_entity.type
_entity.pdbx_description
1 polymer ?
#
loop_
_entity_poly.entity_id
_entity_poly.type
_entity_poly.pdbx_seq_one_letter_code
_entity_poly.pdbx_strand_id
1 'polypeptide(L)'
;AFLDEEQKADYLFYKDYPSQRLDCVMPEINQDDIVLIGSFFALNPVLRNRLVEVLEEARIKKAIVYYDVNFRKTHVNEVRHLMPYILENFEYSSIIKGSDEDFENIYNESDPNAIYKDRIEFYCKNFIYTKGADGAKIFGNGFEKDYHGNKIDPVSTVGAGDSFNAGIVFGLL
;
A
#
# COMPACT_ATOMS: atom_id res chain seq x y z
N ALA A 1 6.80 -2.13 18.13
CA ALA A 1 7.34 -3.21 17.33
C ALA A 1 8.39 -3.97 18.14
N PHE A 2 8.44 -5.27 17.97
CA PHE A 2 9.49 -6.14 18.51
C PHE A 2 10.24 -6.72 17.31
N LEU A 3 11.55 -6.88 17.40
CA LEU A 3 12.33 -7.52 16.36
C LEU A 3 12.51 -9.00 16.71
N ASP A 4 12.31 -9.89 15.77
CA ASP A 4 12.65 -11.30 15.93
C ASP A 4 14.15 -11.57 15.70
N GLU A 5 14.57 -12.83 15.75
CA GLU A 5 15.97 -13.23 15.55
C GLU A 5 16.49 -12.91 14.14
N GLU A 6 15.58 -12.75 13.15
CA GLU A 6 15.91 -12.37 11.77
C GLU A 6 15.79 -10.86 11.52
N GLN A 7 15.68 -10.05 12.58
CA GLN A 7 15.49 -8.58 12.53
C GLN A 7 14.19 -8.15 11.82
N LYS A 8 13.21 -9.05 11.69
CA LYS A 8 11.87 -8.73 11.22
C LYS A 8 11.03 -8.13 12.33
N ALA A 9 10.22 -7.12 11.97
CA ALA A 9 9.39 -6.45 12.95
C ALA A 9 8.06 -7.20 13.15
N ASP A 10 7.77 -7.58 14.40
CA ASP A 10 6.44 -7.97 14.84
C ASP A 10 5.76 -6.80 15.54
N TYR A 11 4.47 -6.61 15.32
CA TYR A 11 3.73 -5.43 15.75
C TYR A 11 2.62 -5.78 16.72
N LEU A 12 2.64 -5.14 17.88
CA LEU A 12 1.51 -5.09 18.78
C LEU A 12 0.84 -3.71 18.68
N PHE A 13 -0.43 -3.69 18.26
CA PHE A 13 -1.19 -2.45 18.13
C PHE A 13 -2.10 -2.25 19.36
N TYR A 14 -1.89 -1.14 20.05
CA TYR A 14 -2.82 -0.66 21.07
C TYR A 14 -3.95 0.10 20.37
N LYS A 15 -5.16 -0.45 20.40
CA LYS A 15 -6.33 0.12 19.72
C LYS A 15 -7.05 1.10 20.63
N ASP A 16 -6.44 2.25 20.89
CA ASP A 16 -7.14 3.39 21.51
C ASP A 16 -7.17 4.53 20.50
N TYR A 17 -8.27 4.58 19.75
CA TYR A 17 -8.40 5.51 18.65
C TYR A 17 -9.37 6.64 19.03
N PRO A 18 -9.01 7.92 18.81
CA PRO A 18 -9.95 9.02 18.93
C PRO A 18 -11.20 8.76 18.09
N SER A 19 -12.37 9.11 18.62
CA SER A 19 -13.67 8.92 17.95
C SER A 19 -13.83 9.77 16.68
N GLN A 20 -13.07 10.87 16.59
CA GLN A 20 -13.06 11.77 15.42
C GLN A 20 -11.71 11.69 14.74
N ARG A 21 -11.72 11.26 13.47
CA ARG A 21 -10.53 11.14 12.65
C ARG A 21 -10.77 11.79 11.30
N LEU A 22 -9.72 12.38 10.73
CA LEU A 22 -9.79 13.19 9.52
C LEU A 22 -10.75 14.39 9.67
N ASP A 23 -11.04 14.81 10.90
CA ASP A 23 -11.77 16.05 11.19
C ASP A 23 -10.79 17.23 11.12
N CYS A 24 -10.24 17.41 9.94
CA CYS A 24 -9.33 18.51 9.62
C CYS A 24 -9.72 19.10 8.27
N VAL A 25 -9.35 20.36 8.07
CA VAL A 25 -9.45 20.99 6.75
C VAL A 25 -8.42 20.32 5.85
N MET A 26 -8.89 19.58 4.85
CA MET A 26 -8.00 18.99 3.87
C MET A 26 -7.41 20.09 2.98
N PRO A 27 -6.13 19.98 2.60
CA PRO A 27 -5.55 20.87 1.60
C PRO A 27 -6.25 20.67 0.26
N GLU A 28 -6.29 21.74 -0.55
CA GLU A 28 -6.75 21.64 -1.93
C GLU A 28 -5.85 20.68 -2.72
N ILE A 29 -6.47 19.74 -3.44
CA ILE A 29 -5.76 18.78 -4.29
C ILE A 29 -5.70 19.34 -5.71
N ASN A 30 -4.51 19.28 -6.33
CA ASN A 30 -4.24 19.70 -7.69
C ASN A 30 -3.72 18.53 -8.55
N GLN A 31 -3.65 18.73 -9.86
CA GLN A 31 -3.25 17.68 -10.82
C GLN A 31 -1.84 17.13 -10.58
N ASP A 32 -0.91 17.95 -10.09
CA ASP A 32 0.48 17.58 -9.87
C ASP A 32 0.74 17.01 -8.47
N ASP A 33 -0.33 16.86 -7.66
CA ASP A 33 -0.22 16.31 -6.31
C ASP A 33 -0.21 14.77 -6.32
N ILE A 34 0.44 14.22 -5.31
CA ILE A 34 0.44 12.78 -5.02
C ILE A 34 -0.30 12.55 -3.71
N VAL A 35 -1.41 11.81 -3.77
CA VAL A 35 -2.18 11.39 -2.59
C VAL A 35 -1.72 9.99 -2.20
N LEU A 36 -0.89 9.89 -1.17
CA LEU A 36 -0.43 8.62 -0.62
C LEU A 36 -1.41 8.14 0.45
N ILE A 37 -1.99 6.97 0.24
CA ILE A 37 -2.82 6.28 1.22
C ILE A 37 -2.25 4.90 1.50
N GLY A 38 -2.58 4.33 2.66
CA GLY A 38 -2.13 2.97 2.92
C GLY A 38 -2.44 2.46 4.32
N SER A 39 -1.97 1.22 4.57
CA SER A 39 -2.08 0.54 5.85
C SER A 39 -3.55 0.36 6.30
N PHE A 40 -3.73 -0.09 7.52
CA PHE A 40 -5.05 -0.26 8.14
C PHE A 40 -5.87 1.03 8.21
N PHE A 41 -5.21 2.19 8.17
CA PHE A 41 -5.89 3.49 8.10
C PHE A 41 -6.80 3.57 6.87
N ALA A 42 -6.31 3.18 5.71
CA ALA A 42 -7.07 3.16 4.46
C ALA A 42 -8.20 2.11 4.42
N LEU A 43 -8.23 1.19 5.39
CA LEU A 43 -9.23 0.13 5.52
C LEU A 43 -10.20 0.36 6.67
N ASN A 44 -10.05 1.46 7.42
CA ASN A 44 -10.87 1.73 8.61
C ASN A 44 -12.28 2.18 8.20
N PRO A 45 -13.33 1.40 8.52
CA PRO A 45 -14.71 1.72 8.12
C PRO A 45 -15.22 3.05 8.70
N VAL A 46 -14.70 3.48 9.86
CA VAL A 46 -15.08 4.77 10.48
C VAL A 46 -14.62 5.96 9.63
N LEU A 47 -13.52 5.80 8.92
CA LEU A 47 -12.94 6.85 8.08
C LEU A 47 -13.39 6.78 6.63
N ARG A 48 -14.07 5.69 6.24
CA ARG A 48 -14.28 5.35 4.84
C ARG A 48 -14.91 6.47 4.02
N ASN A 49 -16.01 7.04 4.50
CA ASN A 49 -16.70 8.11 3.78
C ASN A 49 -15.78 9.30 3.52
N ARG A 50 -15.04 9.72 4.55
CA ARG A 50 -14.13 10.87 4.42
C ARG A 50 -12.94 10.56 3.50
N LEU A 51 -12.42 9.36 3.56
CA LEU A 51 -11.35 8.92 2.67
C LEU A 51 -11.82 8.88 1.21
N VAL A 52 -13.02 8.35 0.95
CA VAL A 52 -13.61 8.32 -0.40
C VAL A 52 -13.79 9.73 -0.96
N GLU A 53 -14.24 10.71 -0.15
CA GLU A 53 -14.31 12.11 -0.59
C GLU A 53 -12.95 12.62 -1.11
N VAL A 54 -11.88 12.34 -0.38
CA VAL A 54 -10.51 12.74 -0.77
C VAL A 54 -10.07 12.02 -2.06
N LEU A 55 -10.37 10.73 -2.19
CA LEU A 55 -10.02 9.93 -3.38
C LEU A 55 -10.80 10.39 -4.62
N GLU A 56 -12.09 10.73 -4.45
CA GLU A 56 -12.91 11.31 -5.51
C GLU A 56 -12.37 12.67 -5.97
N GLU A 57 -12.00 13.53 -5.04
CA GLU A 57 -11.37 14.82 -5.38
C GLU A 57 -10.07 14.59 -6.15
N ALA A 58 -9.20 13.70 -5.67
CA ALA A 58 -7.95 13.36 -6.36
C ALA A 58 -8.21 12.85 -7.78
N ARG A 59 -9.22 11.99 -7.97
CA ARG A 59 -9.62 11.47 -9.28
C ARG A 59 -10.12 12.58 -10.21
N ILE A 60 -11.00 13.48 -9.73
CA ILE A 60 -11.54 14.61 -10.49
C ILE A 60 -10.42 15.55 -10.93
N LYS A 61 -9.48 15.82 -10.02
CA LYS A 61 -8.32 16.70 -10.26
C LYS A 61 -7.21 16.02 -11.07
N LYS A 62 -7.30 14.69 -11.29
CA LYS A 62 -6.27 13.86 -11.95
C LYS A 62 -4.94 13.83 -11.20
N ALA A 63 -4.98 13.99 -9.90
CA ALA A 63 -3.83 13.76 -9.02
C ALA A 63 -3.44 12.27 -9.03
N ILE A 64 -2.19 11.98 -8.69
CA ILE A 64 -1.71 10.61 -8.57
C ILE A 64 -2.18 10.05 -7.23
N VAL A 65 -2.99 9.00 -7.24
CA VAL A 65 -3.31 8.23 -6.02
C VAL A 65 -2.34 7.06 -5.93
N TYR A 66 -1.49 7.06 -4.90
CA TYR A 66 -0.55 5.99 -4.60
C TYR A 66 -1.04 5.22 -3.39
N TYR A 67 -1.39 3.95 -3.57
CA TYR A 67 -1.85 3.07 -2.49
C TYR A 67 -0.77 2.08 -2.07
N ASP A 68 -0.29 2.21 -0.82
CA ASP A 68 0.54 1.19 -0.16
C ASP A 68 -0.35 0.24 0.64
N VAL A 69 -0.49 -0.99 0.18
CA VAL A 69 -1.40 -2.00 0.76
C VAL A 69 -1.07 -2.22 2.23
N ASN A 70 0.18 -2.49 2.57
CA ASN A 70 0.73 -2.63 3.93
C ASN A 70 -0.23 -3.38 4.89
N PHE A 71 -0.67 -4.58 4.45
CA PHE A 71 -1.65 -5.40 5.15
C PHE A 71 -0.98 -6.35 6.13
N ARG A 72 -1.15 -6.10 7.41
CA ARG A 72 -0.45 -6.84 8.46
C ARG A 72 -1.14 -8.16 8.79
N LYS A 73 -0.34 -9.16 9.16
CA LYS A 73 -0.77 -10.50 9.61
C LYS A 73 -1.84 -10.46 10.71
N THR A 74 -1.81 -9.45 11.57
CA THR A 74 -2.80 -9.24 12.64
C THR A 74 -4.23 -9.05 12.13
N HIS A 75 -4.43 -8.72 10.85
CA HIS A 75 -5.73 -8.48 10.22
C HIS A 75 -6.21 -9.62 9.31
N VAL A 76 -5.48 -10.72 9.20
CA VAL A 76 -5.83 -11.86 8.33
C VAL A 76 -7.23 -12.41 8.63
N ASN A 77 -7.63 -12.48 9.90
CA ASN A 77 -8.96 -12.94 10.29
C ASN A 77 -10.09 -11.98 9.84
N GLU A 78 -9.77 -10.74 9.55
CA GLU A 78 -10.70 -9.69 9.14
C GLU A 78 -10.71 -9.50 7.60
N VAL A 79 -9.87 -10.21 6.85
CA VAL A 79 -9.66 -10.00 5.40
C VAL A 79 -10.95 -9.99 4.61
N ARG A 80 -11.90 -10.89 4.93
CA ARG A 80 -13.20 -10.96 4.22
C ARG A 80 -14.04 -9.69 4.40
N HIS A 81 -13.99 -9.09 5.57
CA HIS A 81 -14.71 -7.84 5.88
C HIS A 81 -14.00 -6.61 5.30
N LEU A 82 -12.68 -6.68 5.16
CA LEU A 82 -11.85 -5.59 4.65
C LEU A 82 -11.72 -5.61 3.12
N MET A 83 -12.00 -6.76 2.48
CA MET A 83 -11.86 -6.92 1.04
C MET A 83 -12.60 -5.86 0.21
N PRO A 84 -13.85 -5.46 0.50
CA PRO A 84 -14.51 -4.40 -0.25
C PRO A 84 -13.71 -3.08 -0.24
N TYR A 85 -13.11 -2.72 0.89
CA TYR A 85 -12.30 -1.49 1.01
C TYR A 85 -10.96 -1.60 0.27
N ILE A 86 -10.34 -2.81 0.28
CA ILE A 86 -9.12 -3.08 -0.49
C ILE A 86 -9.40 -2.88 -1.98
N LEU A 87 -10.47 -3.50 -2.50
CA LEU A 87 -10.83 -3.40 -3.91
C LEU A 87 -11.20 -1.97 -4.32
N GLU A 88 -11.95 -1.27 -3.48
CA GLU A 88 -12.30 0.12 -3.72
C GLU A 88 -11.06 1.03 -3.72
N ASN A 89 -10.05 0.77 -2.84
CA ASN A 89 -8.78 1.46 -2.91
C ASN A 89 -8.03 1.16 -4.22
N PHE A 90 -8.08 -0.07 -4.72
CA PHE A 90 -7.50 -0.41 -6.02
C PHE A 90 -8.13 0.38 -7.16
N GLU A 91 -9.47 0.55 -7.16
CA GLU A 91 -10.21 1.30 -8.18
C GLU A 91 -9.81 2.79 -8.25
N TYR A 92 -9.49 3.40 -7.11
CA TYR A 92 -9.04 4.78 -7.06
C TYR A 92 -7.55 4.96 -7.39
N SER A 93 -6.77 3.89 -7.35
CA SER A 93 -5.31 3.99 -7.40
C SER A 93 -4.76 4.19 -8.79
N SER A 94 -3.85 5.15 -8.94
CA SER A 94 -2.98 5.30 -10.11
C SER A 94 -1.78 4.36 -10.05
N ILE A 95 -1.33 4.06 -8.82
CA ILE A 95 -0.23 3.14 -8.53
C ILE A 95 -0.62 2.33 -7.29
N ILE A 96 -0.49 1.01 -7.37
CA ILE A 96 -0.63 0.10 -6.22
C ILE A 96 0.76 -0.44 -5.87
N LYS A 97 1.12 -0.39 -4.60
CA LYS A 97 2.31 -1.06 -4.08
C LYS A 97 1.92 -2.02 -2.96
N GLY A 98 2.51 -3.18 -2.97
CA GLY A 98 2.40 -4.14 -1.87
C GLY A 98 3.61 -5.07 -1.83
N SER A 99 3.81 -5.70 -0.68
CA SER A 99 4.87 -6.70 -0.48
C SER A 99 4.34 -8.13 -0.71
N ASP A 100 5.27 -9.07 -0.83
CA ASP A 100 5.00 -10.50 -0.80
C ASP A 100 4.16 -10.89 0.44
N GLU A 101 4.53 -10.37 1.62
CA GLU A 101 3.79 -10.59 2.86
C GLU A 101 2.34 -10.06 2.79
N ASP A 102 2.12 -8.89 2.19
CA ASP A 102 0.78 -8.32 2.04
C ASP A 102 -0.15 -9.25 1.25
N PHE A 103 0.31 -9.72 0.10
CA PHE A 103 -0.51 -10.55 -0.79
C PHE A 103 -0.65 -11.99 -0.29
N GLU A 104 0.37 -12.54 0.38
CA GLU A 104 0.25 -13.80 1.11
C GLU A 104 -0.84 -13.70 2.18
N ASN A 105 -0.85 -12.62 2.97
CA ASN A 105 -1.87 -12.40 4.01
C ASN A 105 -3.28 -12.20 3.45
N ILE A 106 -3.43 -11.55 2.28
CA ILE A 106 -4.74 -11.23 1.70
C ILE A 106 -5.28 -12.40 0.86
N TYR A 107 -4.43 -13.02 0.02
CA TYR A 107 -4.85 -13.97 -1.01
C TYR A 107 -4.24 -15.36 -0.87
N ASN A 108 -3.32 -15.57 0.07
CA ASN A 108 -2.48 -16.76 0.18
C ASN A 108 -1.75 -17.05 -1.14
N GLU A 109 -1.21 -15.98 -1.74
CA GLU A 109 -0.50 -15.98 -3.02
C GLU A 109 0.72 -15.07 -2.94
N SER A 110 1.85 -15.54 -3.47
CA SER A 110 3.13 -14.83 -3.48
C SER A 110 3.78 -14.70 -4.86
N ASP A 111 3.18 -15.29 -5.91
CA ASP A 111 3.67 -15.05 -7.27
C ASP A 111 3.23 -13.66 -7.78
N PRO A 112 4.16 -12.72 -8.02
CA PRO A 112 3.82 -11.39 -8.47
C PRO A 112 3.08 -11.35 -9.81
N ASN A 113 3.31 -12.34 -10.70
CA ASN A 113 2.63 -12.40 -12.00
C ASN A 113 1.17 -12.82 -11.84
N ALA A 114 0.91 -13.83 -11.01
CA ALA A 114 -0.44 -14.26 -10.69
C ALA A 114 -1.22 -13.16 -9.98
N ILE A 115 -0.61 -12.51 -8.97
CA ILE A 115 -1.21 -11.38 -8.25
C ILE A 115 -1.55 -10.25 -9.20
N TYR A 116 -0.60 -9.83 -10.05
CA TYR A 116 -0.85 -8.75 -11.01
C TYR A 116 -2.02 -9.11 -11.93
N LYS A 117 -1.94 -10.25 -12.61
CA LYS A 117 -2.90 -10.66 -13.64
C LYS A 117 -4.30 -10.91 -13.08
N ASP A 118 -4.39 -11.58 -11.93
CA ASP A 118 -5.67 -12.10 -11.42
C ASP A 118 -6.32 -11.15 -10.39
N ARG A 119 -5.57 -10.21 -9.80
CA ARG A 119 -6.04 -9.38 -8.69
C ARG A 119 -5.92 -7.88 -8.93
N ILE A 120 -4.91 -7.42 -9.68
CA ILE A 120 -4.55 -6.00 -9.77
C ILE A 120 -4.85 -5.40 -11.15
N GLU A 121 -4.47 -6.08 -12.23
CA GLU A 121 -4.48 -5.54 -13.59
C GLU A 121 -5.82 -4.96 -14.04
N PHE A 122 -6.92 -5.53 -13.56
CA PHE A 122 -8.26 -5.04 -13.86
C PHE A 122 -8.51 -3.64 -13.29
N TYR A 123 -7.98 -3.35 -12.11
CA TYR A 123 -8.17 -2.09 -11.40
C TYR A 123 -7.10 -1.06 -11.74
N CYS A 124 -5.84 -1.46 -11.73
CA CYS A 124 -4.69 -0.58 -11.89
C CYS A 124 -3.60 -1.23 -12.73
N LYS A 125 -3.09 -0.46 -13.72
CA LYS A 125 -2.01 -0.96 -14.60
C LYS A 125 -0.62 -0.80 -14.01
N ASN A 126 -0.44 0.08 -13.03
CA ASN A 126 0.85 0.34 -12.42
C ASN A 126 0.91 -0.35 -11.06
N PHE A 127 1.70 -1.41 -10.98
CA PHE A 127 1.83 -2.21 -9.77
C PHE A 127 3.29 -2.39 -9.39
N ILE A 128 3.60 -2.18 -8.12
CA ILE A 128 4.92 -2.37 -7.53
C ILE A 128 4.83 -3.48 -6.49
N TYR A 129 5.49 -4.58 -6.77
CA TYR A 129 5.57 -5.72 -5.86
C TYR A 129 6.96 -5.77 -5.23
N THR A 130 7.06 -5.62 -3.91
CA THR A 130 8.33 -5.66 -3.18
C THR A 130 8.57 -7.04 -2.56
N LYS A 131 9.83 -7.48 -2.59
CA LYS A 131 10.28 -8.81 -2.15
C LYS A 131 11.38 -8.72 -1.07
N GLY A 132 11.27 -7.72 -0.21
CA GLY A 132 12.28 -7.46 0.82
C GLY A 132 13.68 -7.31 0.22
N ALA A 133 14.64 -8.12 0.71
CA ALA A 133 16.03 -8.10 0.25
C ALA A 133 16.21 -8.52 -1.22
N ASP A 134 15.25 -9.24 -1.80
CA ASP A 134 15.29 -9.69 -3.20
C ASP A 134 14.90 -8.58 -4.19
N GLY A 135 14.51 -7.41 -3.67
CA GLY A 135 14.22 -6.24 -4.47
C GLY A 135 12.74 -6.05 -4.78
N ALA A 136 12.41 -5.70 -6.03
CA ALA A 136 11.05 -5.41 -6.44
C ALA A 136 10.78 -5.81 -7.88
N LYS A 137 9.52 -6.11 -8.19
CA LYS A 137 9.03 -6.26 -9.56
C LYS A 137 8.01 -5.15 -9.84
N ILE A 138 8.15 -4.49 -10.98
CA ILE A 138 7.27 -3.40 -11.40
C ILE A 138 6.53 -3.85 -12.65
N PHE A 139 5.22 -3.65 -12.64
CA PHE A 139 4.34 -3.80 -13.78
C PHE A 139 3.80 -2.42 -14.17
N GLY A 140 3.74 -2.16 -15.44
CA GLY A 140 3.20 -0.93 -16.01
C GLY A 140 2.39 -1.22 -17.26
N ASN A 141 1.93 -0.17 -17.93
CA ASN A 141 1.13 -0.30 -19.14
C ASN A 141 1.97 -0.90 -20.29
N GLY A 142 1.98 -2.24 -20.37
CA GLY A 142 2.69 -3.00 -21.41
C GLY A 142 4.15 -3.30 -21.11
N PHE A 143 4.62 -3.11 -19.88
CA PHE A 143 5.96 -3.54 -19.47
C PHE A 143 5.96 -4.21 -18.09
N GLU A 144 6.97 -5.07 -17.88
CA GLU A 144 7.33 -5.58 -16.57
C GLU A 144 8.86 -5.52 -16.40
N LYS A 145 9.32 -5.28 -15.17
CA LYS A 145 10.75 -5.21 -14.89
C LYS A 145 11.05 -5.65 -13.46
N ASP A 146 12.06 -6.51 -13.33
CA ASP A 146 12.62 -6.88 -12.04
C ASP A 146 13.80 -5.96 -11.68
N TYR A 147 13.82 -5.55 -10.40
CA TYR A 147 14.90 -4.79 -9.78
C TYR A 147 15.44 -5.61 -8.61
N HIS A 148 16.71 -5.94 -8.65
CA HIS A 148 17.37 -6.68 -7.58
C HIS A 148 17.76 -5.72 -6.45
N GLY A 149 17.54 -6.18 -5.22
CA GLY A 149 18.00 -5.47 -4.03
C GLY A 149 19.52 -5.55 -3.88
N ASN A 150 20.12 -4.54 -3.26
CA ASN A 150 21.50 -4.63 -2.81
C ASN A 150 21.56 -5.50 -1.55
N LYS A 151 22.51 -6.43 -1.50
CA LYS A 151 22.76 -7.22 -0.29
C LYS A 151 23.39 -6.31 0.77
N ILE A 152 22.69 -6.12 1.85
CA ILE A 152 23.14 -5.39 3.03
C ILE A 152 22.84 -6.22 4.27
N ASP A 153 23.58 -6.02 5.34
CA ASP A 153 23.26 -6.59 6.65
C ASP A 153 22.37 -5.58 7.39
N PRO A 154 21.03 -5.82 7.47
CA PRO A 154 20.13 -4.85 8.06
C PRO A 154 20.28 -4.82 9.59
N VAL A 155 20.34 -3.63 10.16
CA VAL A 155 20.21 -3.44 11.62
C VAL A 155 18.73 -3.55 12.03
N SER A 156 17.83 -3.10 11.17
CA SER A 156 16.38 -3.18 11.35
C SER A 156 15.69 -3.01 10.00
N THR A 157 14.58 -3.71 9.80
CA THR A 157 13.71 -3.56 8.62
C THR A 157 12.55 -2.58 8.85
N VAL A 158 12.44 -2.02 10.07
CA VAL A 158 11.39 -1.03 10.40
C VAL A 158 11.57 0.22 9.55
N GLY A 159 10.51 0.63 8.85
CA GLY A 159 10.52 1.81 7.97
C GLY A 159 11.14 1.57 6.58
N ALA A 160 11.56 0.35 6.24
CA ALA A 160 12.09 0.05 4.90
C ALA A 160 11.04 0.30 3.82
N GLY A 161 9.78 -0.10 4.05
CA GLY A 161 8.65 0.18 3.15
C GLY A 161 8.38 1.67 2.99
N ASP A 162 8.42 2.43 4.09
CA ASP A 162 8.19 3.88 4.07
C ASP A 162 9.32 4.60 3.32
N SER A 163 10.56 4.16 3.52
CA SER A 163 11.73 4.69 2.78
C SER A 163 11.64 4.38 1.29
N PHE A 164 11.18 3.19 0.92
CA PHE A 164 10.92 2.81 -0.46
C PHE A 164 9.84 3.70 -1.09
N ASN A 165 8.70 3.89 -0.39
CA ASN A 165 7.63 4.78 -0.83
C ASN A 165 8.13 6.22 -1.03
N ALA A 166 8.92 6.74 -0.11
CA ALA A 166 9.52 8.07 -0.23
C ALA A 166 10.39 8.19 -1.49
N GLY A 167 11.19 7.16 -1.80
CA GLY A 167 12.00 7.11 -3.01
C GLY A 167 11.16 7.11 -4.30
N ILE A 168 10.06 6.35 -4.32
CA ILE A 168 9.12 6.33 -5.46
C ILE A 168 8.45 7.70 -5.63
N VAL A 169 7.91 8.27 -4.54
CA VAL A 169 7.27 9.60 -4.59
C VAL A 169 8.24 10.66 -5.08
N PHE A 170 9.48 10.67 -4.58
CA PHE A 170 10.52 11.60 -5.04
C PHE A 170 10.83 11.44 -6.54
N GLY A 171 10.78 10.22 -7.07
CA GLY A 171 11.05 9.96 -8.48
C GLY A 171 9.86 10.29 -9.41
N LEU A 172 8.67 10.52 -8.86
CA LEU A 172 7.47 10.93 -9.60
C LEU A 172 7.32 12.46 -9.70
N LEU A 173 7.97 13.20 -8.81
CA LEU A 173 8.01 14.67 -8.80
C LEU A 173 9.06 15.20 -9.78
#